data_a083e683573a037e22b062f944836594
#
_entry.id   a083e683573a037e22b062f944836594
#
_cell.length_a   1.000
_cell.length_b   1.000
_cell.length_c   1.000
_cell.angle_alpha   90.00
_cell.angle_beta   90.00
_cell.angle_gamma   90.00
#
_symmetry.space_group_name_H-M   'P 1'
#
loop_
_entity.id
_entity.type
_entity.pdbx_description
1 polymer ?
#
loop_
_entity_poly.entity_id
_entity_poly.type
_entity_poly.pdbx_seq_one_letter_code
_entity_poly.pdbx_strand_id
1 'polypeptide(L)'
;MAIGMMSVRVGRKGKALPHCQYIAKLDKFAKDSDQVVAHSYGNMPDWAKDNPALFWEMADLHERKNGSTYREHILALPRELSQEQRLVLLGEWIEREIGTKYPYQVVVHNKPALDGGEQPHAHLMFSERLNDGIARPFDRFFKRHNSKDPAKSGAKKDNTGLAPAERRTLLKAQRERWGELVNHHLLEHGF
;
A
#
# COMPACT_ATOMS: atom_id res chain seq x y z
N MET A 1 -3.93 -26.11 -2.88
CA MET A 1 -3.21 -24.89 -3.26
C MET A 1 -4.10 -23.70 -2.91
N ALA A 2 -3.72 -22.88 -1.94
CA ALA A 2 -4.41 -21.64 -1.66
C ALA A 2 -4.15 -20.66 -2.81
N ILE A 3 -5.20 -20.11 -3.39
CA ILE A 3 -5.06 -19.08 -4.43
C ILE A 3 -4.83 -17.76 -3.69
N GLY A 4 -3.61 -17.26 -3.73
CA GLY A 4 -3.26 -15.95 -3.17
C GLY A 4 -4.08 -14.84 -3.85
N MET A 5 -5.21 -14.45 -3.26
CA MET A 5 -6.03 -13.38 -3.80
C MET A 5 -5.38 -12.01 -3.53
N MET A 6 -5.18 -11.26 -4.61
CA MET A 6 -4.74 -9.87 -4.57
C MET A 6 -5.68 -9.00 -5.39
N SER A 7 -6.24 -7.97 -4.78
CA SER A 7 -6.96 -6.92 -5.49
C SER A 7 -6.23 -5.58 -5.38
N VAL A 8 -6.39 -4.73 -6.40
CA VAL A 8 -5.73 -3.42 -6.46
C VAL A 8 -6.77 -2.33 -6.59
N ARG A 9 -6.64 -1.29 -5.77
CA ARG A 9 -7.44 -0.07 -5.83
C ARG A 9 -6.56 1.14 -6.06
N VAL A 10 -7.16 2.20 -6.58
CA VAL A 10 -6.50 3.50 -6.80
C VAL A 10 -7.40 4.58 -6.24
N GLY A 11 -6.84 5.39 -5.33
CA GLY A 11 -7.56 6.50 -4.72
C GLY A 11 -7.35 7.81 -5.48
N ARG A 12 -8.43 8.57 -5.60
CA ARG A 12 -8.42 9.93 -6.17
C ARG A 12 -8.16 10.96 -5.07
N LYS A 13 -7.80 12.17 -5.47
CA LYS A 13 -7.68 13.33 -4.59
C LYS A 13 -8.89 13.48 -3.65
N GLY A 14 -8.65 13.71 -2.36
CA GLY A 14 -9.65 13.80 -1.30
C GLY A 14 -10.09 12.44 -0.74
N LYS A 15 -9.43 11.35 -1.10
CA LYS A 15 -9.76 9.99 -0.63
C LYS A 15 -8.64 9.33 0.19
N ALA A 16 -7.42 9.90 0.21
CA ALA A 16 -6.30 9.26 0.87
C ALA A 16 -6.40 9.31 2.40
N LEU A 17 -6.61 10.47 2.98
CA LEU A 17 -6.76 10.60 4.43
C LEU A 17 -7.98 9.83 4.97
N PRO A 18 -9.21 9.97 4.41
CA PRO A 18 -10.35 9.18 4.88
C PRO A 18 -10.11 7.67 4.78
N HIS A 19 -9.42 7.21 3.73
CA HIS A 19 -9.10 5.80 3.56
C HIS A 19 -8.04 5.32 4.55
N CYS A 20 -6.99 6.11 4.77
CA CYS A 20 -5.98 5.87 5.81
C CYS A 20 -6.63 5.67 7.19
N GLN A 21 -7.52 6.57 7.58
CA GLN A 21 -8.27 6.48 8.85
C GLN A 21 -9.18 5.24 8.89
N TYR A 22 -9.85 4.93 7.79
CA TYR A 22 -10.72 3.76 7.69
C TYR A 22 -9.96 2.45 7.88
N ILE A 23 -8.84 2.23 7.18
CA ILE A 23 -8.06 1.00 7.32
C ILE A 23 -7.37 0.90 8.68
N ALA A 24 -6.93 2.01 9.25
CA ALA A 24 -6.34 2.04 10.59
C ALA A 24 -7.36 2.01 11.73
N LYS A 25 -8.68 1.97 11.40
CA LYS A 25 -9.78 1.98 12.39
C LYS A 25 -9.69 3.14 13.38
N LEU A 26 -9.32 4.31 12.89
CA LEU A 26 -9.22 5.53 13.70
C LEU A 26 -10.55 6.29 13.71
N ASP A 27 -10.74 7.13 14.72
CA ASP A 27 -11.87 8.02 14.89
C ASP A 27 -13.23 7.30 14.79
N LYS A 28 -14.09 7.74 13.87
CA LYS A 28 -15.43 7.19 13.65
C LYS A 28 -15.47 5.71 13.21
N PHE A 29 -14.34 5.18 12.76
CA PHE A 29 -14.21 3.79 12.31
C PHE A 29 -13.79 2.82 13.42
N ALA A 30 -13.49 3.30 14.63
CA ALA A 30 -13.03 2.48 15.76
C ALA A 30 -14.05 1.42 16.24
N LYS A 31 -15.31 1.54 15.85
CA LYS A 31 -16.40 0.63 16.25
C LYS A 31 -16.62 -0.55 15.27
N ASP A 32 -15.84 -0.62 14.22
CA ASP A 32 -15.96 -1.69 13.22
C ASP A 32 -15.48 -3.04 13.80
N SER A 33 -16.13 -4.15 13.43
CA SER A 33 -15.86 -5.47 13.96
C SER A 33 -14.52 -6.09 13.54
N ASP A 34 -13.86 -5.49 12.55
CA ASP A 34 -12.58 -5.97 12.09
C ASP A 34 -11.48 -5.62 13.11
N GLN A 35 -10.79 -6.63 13.61
CA GLN A 35 -9.67 -6.42 14.51
C GLN A 35 -8.43 -5.99 13.73
N VAL A 36 -7.83 -4.87 14.11
CA VAL A 36 -6.49 -4.49 13.64
C VAL A 36 -5.46 -5.35 14.37
N VAL A 37 -4.77 -6.18 13.60
CA VAL A 37 -3.74 -7.11 14.11
C VAL A 37 -2.35 -6.49 14.10
N ALA A 38 -2.06 -5.72 13.06
CA ALA A 38 -0.80 -5.01 12.90
C ALA A 38 -0.98 -3.74 12.08
N HIS A 39 -0.15 -2.74 12.39
CA HIS A 39 -0.09 -1.48 11.65
C HIS A 39 1.36 -1.01 11.60
N SER A 40 1.85 -0.75 10.38
CA SER A 40 3.17 -0.16 10.18
C SER A 40 3.19 0.77 8.96
N TYR A 41 4.25 1.54 8.83
CA TYR A 41 4.48 2.43 7.70
C TYR A 41 5.97 2.63 7.48
N GLY A 42 6.35 3.10 6.30
CA GLY A 42 7.75 3.35 5.98
C GLY A 42 7.94 4.30 4.81
N ASN A 43 9.19 4.68 4.60
CA ASN A 43 9.66 5.54 3.49
C ASN A 43 8.98 6.92 3.46
N MET A 44 8.41 7.37 4.57
CA MET A 44 7.81 8.70 4.64
C MET A 44 8.87 9.78 4.51
N PRO A 45 8.60 10.89 3.80
CA PRO A 45 9.48 12.05 3.82
C PRO A 45 9.59 12.64 5.23
N ASP A 46 10.68 13.36 5.52
CA ASP A 46 10.99 13.87 6.86
C ASP A 46 9.83 14.62 7.54
N TRP A 47 9.07 15.39 6.78
CA TRP A 47 7.93 16.14 7.30
C TRP A 47 6.72 15.27 7.69
N ALA A 48 6.71 13.98 7.32
CA ALA A 48 5.67 13.01 7.67
C ALA A 48 6.22 11.76 8.37
N LYS A 49 7.50 11.75 8.74
CA LYS A 49 8.23 10.59 9.26
C LYS A 49 7.51 9.89 10.41
N ASP A 50 6.95 10.65 11.33
CA ASP A 50 6.29 10.12 12.53
C ASP A 50 4.75 10.21 12.46
N ASN A 51 4.21 10.64 11.32
CA ASN A 51 2.77 10.80 11.13
C ASN A 51 2.34 10.45 9.70
N PRO A 52 2.04 9.19 9.40
CA PRO A 52 1.61 8.77 8.06
C PRO A 52 0.28 9.44 7.65
N ALA A 53 -0.61 9.78 8.58
CA ALA A 53 -1.86 10.47 8.27
C ALA A 53 -1.59 11.87 7.66
N LEU A 54 -0.56 12.57 8.14
CA LEU A 54 -0.14 13.84 7.56
C LEU A 54 0.31 13.68 6.09
N PHE A 55 1.01 12.59 5.76
CA PHE A 55 1.37 12.32 4.36
C PHE A 55 0.14 12.21 3.46
N TRP A 56 -0.87 11.47 3.90
CA TRP A 56 -2.09 11.28 3.12
C TRP A 56 -2.95 12.54 3.04
N GLU A 57 -2.99 13.34 4.10
CA GLU A 57 -3.63 14.65 4.09
C GLU A 57 -2.98 15.59 3.08
N MET A 58 -1.65 15.67 3.07
CA MET A 58 -0.92 16.51 2.12
C MET A 58 -1.06 15.99 0.68
N ALA A 59 -1.17 14.68 0.48
CA ALA A 59 -1.50 14.10 -0.83
C ALA A 59 -2.87 14.58 -1.32
N ASP A 60 -3.88 14.57 -0.46
CA ASP A 60 -5.22 15.05 -0.81
C ASP A 60 -5.28 16.56 -1.06
N LEU A 61 -4.48 17.35 -0.35
CA LEU A 61 -4.45 18.81 -0.54
C LEU A 61 -3.69 19.20 -1.83
N HIS A 62 -2.54 18.60 -2.08
CA HIS A 62 -1.58 19.10 -3.07
C HIS A 62 -1.51 18.30 -4.37
N GLU A 63 -2.07 17.08 -4.45
CA GLU A 63 -2.10 16.34 -5.71
C GLU A 63 -3.01 17.05 -6.72
N ARG A 64 -2.74 16.84 -8.01
CA ARG A 64 -3.56 17.41 -9.10
C ARG A 64 -5.00 16.89 -9.04
N LYS A 65 -5.95 17.70 -9.49
CA LYS A 65 -7.39 17.39 -9.48
C LYS A 65 -7.73 15.97 -10.01
N ASN A 66 -7.08 15.54 -11.08
CA ASN A 66 -7.28 14.22 -11.69
C ASN A 66 -6.17 13.22 -11.34
N GLY A 67 -5.31 13.53 -10.34
CA GLY A 67 -4.23 12.66 -9.92
C GLY A 67 -4.69 11.58 -8.95
N SER A 68 -4.08 10.40 -9.05
CA SER A 68 -4.17 9.39 -7.99
C SER A 68 -3.36 9.84 -6.78
N THR A 69 -3.91 9.70 -5.58
CA THR A 69 -3.22 10.01 -4.33
C THR A 69 -2.56 8.77 -3.74
N TYR A 70 -3.13 7.60 -3.96
CA TYR A 70 -2.57 6.32 -3.52
C TYR A 70 -2.94 5.18 -4.47
N ARG A 71 -2.19 4.12 -4.36
CA ARG A 71 -2.53 2.76 -4.80
C ARG A 71 -2.61 1.86 -3.56
N GLU A 72 -3.46 0.87 -3.61
CA GLU A 72 -3.62 -0.09 -2.52
C GLU A 72 -3.59 -1.50 -3.07
N HIS A 73 -2.83 -2.39 -2.41
CA HIS A 73 -2.95 -3.82 -2.55
C HIS A 73 -3.77 -4.35 -1.38
N ILE A 74 -4.86 -5.03 -1.67
CA ILE A 74 -5.61 -5.79 -0.67
C ILE A 74 -5.21 -7.25 -0.86
N LEU A 75 -4.52 -7.78 0.13
CA LEU A 75 -3.85 -9.08 0.10
C LEU A 75 -4.59 -10.04 1.05
N ALA A 76 -5.17 -11.12 0.52
CA ALA A 76 -5.65 -12.20 1.36
C ALA A 76 -4.46 -12.97 1.94
N LEU A 77 -4.42 -13.13 3.25
CA LEU A 77 -3.39 -13.88 3.95
C LEU A 77 -3.87 -15.32 4.21
N PRO A 78 -3.00 -16.34 4.05
CA PRO A 78 -3.39 -17.73 4.29
C PRO A 78 -3.84 -17.98 5.72
N ARG A 79 -4.95 -18.69 5.90
CA ARG A 79 -5.46 -19.08 7.23
C ARG A 79 -4.58 -20.13 7.90
N GLU A 80 -3.92 -20.93 7.08
CA GLU A 80 -3.04 -22.04 7.47
C GLU A 80 -1.80 -21.54 8.23
N LEU A 81 -1.33 -20.34 7.89
CA LEU A 81 -0.17 -19.72 8.54
C LEU A 81 -0.54 -19.09 9.87
N SER A 82 0.39 -19.13 10.84
CA SER A 82 0.26 -18.37 12.09
C SER A 82 0.29 -16.86 11.82
N GLN A 83 -0.08 -16.07 12.83
CA GLN A 83 -0.03 -14.60 12.71
C GLN A 83 1.39 -14.11 12.41
N GLU A 84 2.40 -14.66 13.07
CA GLU A 84 3.82 -14.32 12.87
C GLU A 84 4.27 -14.66 11.45
N GLN A 85 3.90 -15.84 10.94
CA GLN A 85 4.23 -16.29 9.58
C GLN A 85 3.55 -15.40 8.52
N ARG A 86 2.30 -14.98 8.75
CA ARG A 86 1.60 -14.01 7.88
C ARG A 86 2.30 -12.65 7.84
N LEU A 87 2.85 -12.19 8.97
CA LEU A 87 3.60 -10.94 9.02
C LEU A 87 4.95 -11.05 8.31
N VAL A 88 5.63 -12.19 8.37
CA VAL A 88 6.86 -12.46 7.61
C VAL A 88 6.57 -12.45 6.11
N LEU A 89 5.56 -13.19 5.65
CA LEU A 89 5.08 -13.20 4.27
C LEU A 89 4.78 -11.77 3.77
N LEU A 90 4.07 -10.99 4.56
CA LEU A 90 3.71 -9.61 4.21
C LEU A 90 4.95 -8.69 4.16
N GLY A 91 5.90 -8.86 5.08
CA GLY A 91 7.17 -8.14 5.09
C GLY A 91 7.98 -8.39 3.83
N GLU A 92 8.08 -9.64 3.39
CA GLU A 92 8.77 -10.00 2.14
C GLU A 92 8.08 -9.39 0.91
N TRP A 93 6.75 -9.38 0.88
CA TRP A 93 6.00 -8.71 -0.19
C TRP A 93 6.27 -7.21 -0.24
N ILE A 94 6.28 -6.54 0.93
CA ILE A 94 6.59 -5.12 1.04
C ILE A 94 8.02 -4.85 0.54
N GLU A 95 9.00 -5.65 0.94
CA GLU A 95 10.38 -5.49 0.48
C GLU A 95 10.50 -5.64 -1.04
N ARG A 96 9.84 -6.63 -1.63
CA ARG A 96 9.89 -6.88 -3.09
C ARG A 96 9.20 -5.81 -3.92
N GLU A 97 8.00 -5.38 -3.53
CA GLU A 97 7.16 -4.50 -4.36
C GLU A 97 7.30 -3.01 -4.02
N ILE A 98 7.57 -2.70 -2.76
CA ILE A 98 7.71 -1.33 -2.25
C ILE A 98 9.19 -1.00 -2.05
N GLY A 99 9.93 -1.82 -1.30
CA GLY A 99 11.32 -1.58 -0.93
C GLY A 99 11.49 -0.20 -0.32
N THR A 100 12.47 0.56 -0.82
CA THR A 100 12.70 1.96 -0.43
C THR A 100 12.03 2.98 -1.36
N LYS A 101 11.30 2.51 -2.39
CA LYS A 101 10.82 3.36 -3.50
C LYS A 101 9.65 4.26 -3.14
N TYR A 102 8.70 3.76 -2.35
CA TYR A 102 7.42 4.45 -2.14
C TYR A 102 7.10 4.66 -0.67
N PRO A 103 6.62 5.85 -0.29
CA PRO A 103 5.95 6.02 1.00
C PRO A 103 4.74 5.08 1.09
N TYR A 104 4.64 4.34 2.19
CA TYR A 104 3.57 3.36 2.38
C TYR A 104 3.07 3.29 3.81
N GLN A 105 1.88 2.74 3.95
CA GLN A 105 1.26 2.33 5.20
C GLN A 105 0.60 0.97 4.98
N VAL A 106 0.75 0.07 5.93
CA VAL A 106 0.13 -1.25 5.89
C VAL A 106 -0.64 -1.52 7.17
N VAL A 107 -1.85 -2.05 7.03
CA VAL A 107 -2.69 -2.47 8.15
C VAL A 107 -3.17 -3.88 7.89
N VAL A 108 -3.01 -4.75 8.88
CA VAL A 108 -3.49 -6.13 8.85
C VAL A 108 -4.76 -6.22 9.68
N HIS A 109 -5.79 -6.73 9.06
CA HIS A 109 -7.07 -7.03 9.70
C HIS A 109 -7.29 -8.53 9.81
N ASN A 110 -7.98 -8.91 10.86
CA ASN A 110 -8.59 -10.23 10.97
C ASN A 110 -10.06 -10.07 11.32
N LYS A 111 -10.93 -10.59 10.49
CA LYS A 111 -12.37 -10.56 10.73
C LYS A 111 -12.95 -11.97 10.64
N PRO A 112 -14.09 -12.23 11.29
CA PRO A 112 -14.80 -13.48 11.12
C PRO A 112 -15.22 -13.68 9.66
N ALA A 113 -15.01 -14.87 9.14
CA ALA A 113 -15.51 -15.28 7.84
C ALA A 113 -16.93 -15.86 7.95
N LEU A 114 -17.62 -15.98 6.81
CA LEU A 114 -18.98 -16.53 6.77
C LEU A 114 -19.04 -18.01 7.20
N ASP A 115 -17.93 -18.73 7.08
CA ASP A 115 -17.80 -20.13 7.51
C ASP A 115 -17.41 -20.28 8.99
N GLY A 116 -17.38 -19.19 9.75
CA GLY A 116 -17.01 -19.16 11.16
C GLY A 116 -15.49 -19.15 11.43
N GLY A 117 -14.67 -19.24 10.39
CA GLY A 117 -13.21 -19.15 10.48
C GLY A 117 -12.69 -17.71 10.45
N GLU A 118 -11.38 -17.58 10.35
CA GLU A 118 -10.70 -16.29 10.19
C GLU A 118 -10.69 -15.82 8.72
N GLN A 119 -10.65 -14.50 8.51
CA GLN A 119 -10.42 -13.90 7.20
C GLN A 119 -9.29 -12.84 7.30
N PRO A 120 -8.04 -13.28 7.54
CA PRO A 120 -6.93 -12.37 7.64
C PRO A 120 -6.62 -11.74 6.29
N HIS A 121 -6.41 -10.42 6.29
CA HIS A 121 -6.06 -9.68 5.07
C HIS A 121 -5.29 -8.42 5.40
N ALA A 122 -4.48 -7.96 4.45
CA ALA A 122 -3.69 -6.76 4.59
C ALA A 122 -4.13 -5.69 3.59
N HIS A 123 -4.16 -4.46 4.06
CA HIS A 123 -4.31 -3.24 3.27
C HIS A 123 -2.94 -2.58 3.16
N LEU A 124 -2.24 -2.74 2.03
CA LEU A 124 -0.99 -2.07 1.75
C LEU A 124 -1.25 -0.85 0.86
N MET A 125 -1.34 0.31 1.48
CA MET A 125 -1.58 1.60 0.86
C MET A 125 -0.25 2.32 0.61
N PHE A 126 0.04 2.72 -0.63
CA PHE A 126 1.29 3.38 -0.96
C PHE A 126 1.11 4.49 -2.00
N SER A 127 2.03 5.45 -1.99
CA SER A 127 2.11 6.50 -3.00
C SER A 127 2.88 5.99 -4.21
N GLU A 128 2.42 6.30 -5.42
CA GLU A 128 3.18 6.01 -6.65
C GLU A 128 4.29 7.05 -6.90
N ARG A 129 4.49 8.02 -6.00
CA ARG A 129 5.59 8.99 -6.08
C ARG A 129 6.86 8.39 -5.50
N LEU A 130 7.92 8.43 -6.30
CA LEU A 130 9.21 7.85 -5.96
C LEU A 130 9.90 8.64 -4.85
N ASN A 131 10.48 7.92 -3.92
CA ASN A 131 11.48 8.44 -3.01
C ASN A 131 12.82 8.47 -3.76
N ASP A 132 13.17 9.63 -4.28
CA ASP A 132 14.36 9.85 -5.11
C ASP A 132 15.52 10.50 -4.34
N GLY A 133 15.44 10.54 -3.01
CA GLY A 133 16.45 11.11 -2.13
C GLY A 133 16.49 12.65 -2.10
N ILE A 134 15.63 13.33 -2.86
CA ILE A 134 15.55 14.79 -2.85
C ILE A 134 14.56 15.25 -1.78
N ALA A 135 15.04 15.97 -0.79
CA ALA A 135 14.18 16.59 0.22
C ALA A 135 13.28 17.65 -0.42
N ARG A 136 11.98 17.51 -0.25
CA ARG A 136 10.97 18.44 -0.75
C ARG A 136 9.97 18.78 0.35
N PRO A 137 9.56 20.03 0.50
CA PRO A 137 8.44 20.36 1.35
C PRO A 137 7.14 19.75 0.78
N PHE A 138 6.15 19.54 1.65
CA PHE A 138 4.90 18.84 1.30
C PHE A 138 4.15 19.48 0.11
N ASP A 139 4.12 20.79 0.02
CA ASP A 139 3.45 21.51 -1.07
C ASP A 139 4.14 21.32 -2.44
N ARG A 140 5.43 21.00 -2.45
CA ARG A 140 6.22 20.71 -3.66
C ARG A 140 6.20 19.23 -4.00
N PHE A 141 6.25 18.34 -3.02
CA PHE A 141 6.35 16.90 -3.22
C PHE A 141 5.30 16.37 -4.22
N PHE A 142 4.06 16.86 -4.13
CA PHE A 142 2.94 16.43 -4.95
C PHE A 142 2.77 17.22 -6.26
N LYS A 143 3.61 18.19 -6.57
CA LYS A 143 3.57 18.93 -7.85
C LYS A 143 3.98 18.07 -9.02
N ARG A 144 3.81 18.60 -10.24
CA ARG A 144 4.26 17.95 -11.48
C ARG A 144 5.79 17.79 -11.45
N HIS A 145 6.25 16.59 -11.81
CA HIS A 145 7.68 16.34 -11.99
C HIS A 145 8.21 17.04 -13.26
N ASN A 146 9.42 17.58 -13.15
CA ASN A 146 10.20 18.11 -14.27
C ASN A 146 11.58 17.45 -14.27
N SER A 147 11.85 16.64 -15.29
CA SER A 147 13.12 15.93 -15.42
C SER A 147 14.34 16.83 -15.65
N LYS A 148 14.13 18.07 -16.12
CA LYS A 148 15.20 19.05 -16.30
C LYS A 148 15.61 19.74 -15.01
N ASP A 149 14.72 19.81 -14.04
CA ASP A 149 14.98 20.39 -12.70
C ASP A 149 14.21 19.60 -11.64
N PRO A 150 14.68 18.38 -11.31
CA PRO A 150 13.99 17.53 -10.33
C PRO A 150 13.91 18.14 -8.93
N ALA A 151 14.96 18.88 -8.52
CA ALA A 151 15.03 19.46 -7.17
C ALA A 151 13.98 20.56 -6.93
N LYS A 152 13.61 21.31 -7.96
CA LYS A 152 12.59 22.38 -7.89
C LYS A 152 11.19 21.90 -8.28
N SER A 153 11.01 20.63 -8.62
CA SER A 153 9.75 20.04 -9.05
C SER A 153 9.23 18.99 -8.09
N GLY A 154 8.05 18.42 -8.39
CA GLY A 154 7.48 17.33 -7.58
C GLY A 154 8.20 16.00 -7.79
N ALA A 155 8.04 15.09 -6.84
CA ALA A 155 8.51 13.71 -6.95
C ALA A 155 7.85 13.01 -8.15
N LYS A 156 8.63 12.23 -8.90
CA LYS A 156 8.16 11.51 -10.10
C LYS A 156 7.15 10.43 -9.72
N LYS A 157 6.08 10.29 -10.47
CA LYS A 157 5.20 9.10 -10.39
C LYS A 157 5.71 8.01 -11.32
N ASP A 158 5.80 6.79 -10.80
CA ASP A 158 6.40 5.65 -11.50
C ASP A 158 5.55 5.19 -12.70
N ASN A 159 4.23 5.18 -12.57
CA ASN A 159 3.31 4.74 -13.62
C ASN A 159 2.96 5.83 -14.67
N THR A 160 3.72 6.91 -14.72
CA THR A 160 3.48 7.97 -15.69
C THR A 160 3.88 7.52 -17.10
N GLY A 161 2.96 7.55 -18.02
CA GLY A 161 3.21 7.24 -19.44
C GLY A 161 2.94 5.78 -19.87
N LEU A 162 2.65 4.87 -18.95
CA LEU A 162 2.30 3.50 -19.32
C LEU A 162 0.93 3.41 -20.02
N ALA A 163 0.89 2.67 -21.12
CA ALA A 163 -0.36 2.36 -21.81
C ALA A 163 -1.27 1.44 -20.98
N PRO A 164 -2.60 1.46 -21.18
CA PRO A 164 -3.50 0.58 -20.45
C PRO A 164 -3.19 -0.92 -20.58
N ALA A 165 -2.67 -1.38 -21.71
CA ALA A 165 -2.25 -2.75 -21.92
C ALA A 165 -1.03 -3.12 -21.05
N GLU A 166 -0.03 -2.25 -21.01
CA GLU A 166 1.16 -2.44 -20.18
C GLU A 166 0.81 -2.52 -18.70
N ARG A 167 -0.08 -1.62 -18.23
CA ARG A 167 -0.56 -1.66 -16.83
C ARG A 167 -1.28 -2.96 -16.49
N ARG A 168 -2.07 -3.53 -17.43
CA ARG A 168 -2.72 -4.84 -17.23
C ARG A 168 -1.72 -5.97 -17.14
N THR A 169 -0.71 -5.98 -18.01
CA THR A 169 0.36 -6.98 -17.99
C THR A 169 1.15 -6.93 -16.68
N LEU A 170 1.53 -5.73 -16.24
CA LEU A 170 2.24 -5.55 -14.96
C LEU A 170 1.39 -6.01 -13.77
N LEU A 171 0.10 -5.70 -13.76
CA LEU A 171 -0.80 -6.14 -12.70
C LEU A 171 -0.98 -7.66 -12.67
N LYS A 172 -1.05 -8.30 -13.86
CA LYS A 172 -1.11 -9.76 -13.95
C LYS A 172 0.15 -10.39 -13.37
N ALA A 173 1.31 -9.95 -13.82
CA ALA A 173 2.60 -10.44 -13.30
C ALA A 173 2.75 -10.20 -11.78
N GLN A 174 2.24 -9.08 -11.27
CA GLN A 174 2.25 -8.79 -9.83
C GLN A 174 1.37 -9.76 -9.03
N ARG A 175 0.20 -10.13 -9.56
CA ARG A 175 -0.67 -11.14 -8.94
C ARG A 175 -0.05 -12.54 -8.97
N GLU A 176 0.64 -12.88 -10.05
CA GLU A 176 1.38 -14.14 -10.17
C GLU A 176 2.48 -14.23 -9.10
N ARG A 177 3.31 -13.18 -8.96
CA ARG A 177 4.34 -13.11 -7.91
C ARG A 177 3.77 -13.22 -6.49
N TRP A 178 2.61 -12.60 -6.24
CA TRP A 178 1.94 -12.75 -4.94
C TRP A 178 1.52 -14.20 -4.69
N GLY A 179 0.90 -14.85 -5.68
CA GLY A 179 0.51 -16.27 -5.59
C GLY A 179 1.69 -17.19 -5.37
N GLU A 180 2.80 -16.98 -6.09
CA GLU A 180 4.05 -17.73 -5.93
C GLU A 180 4.63 -17.56 -4.51
N LEU A 181 4.66 -16.34 -4.00
CA LEU A 181 5.16 -16.07 -2.66
C LEU A 181 4.30 -16.73 -1.58
N VAL A 182 2.97 -16.66 -1.70
CA VAL A 182 2.04 -17.35 -0.80
C VAL A 182 2.27 -18.85 -0.80
N ASN A 183 2.39 -19.46 -2.00
CA ASN A 183 2.63 -20.90 -2.12
C ASN A 183 3.98 -21.30 -1.53
N HIS A 184 5.02 -20.49 -1.72
CA HIS A 184 6.33 -20.74 -1.12
C HIS A 184 6.25 -20.81 0.40
N HIS A 185 5.66 -19.81 1.04
CA HIS A 185 5.48 -19.78 2.51
C HIS A 185 4.62 -20.95 3.03
N LEU A 186 3.56 -21.33 2.29
CA LEU A 186 2.75 -22.51 2.67
C LEU A 186 3.59 -23.78 2.66
N LEU A 187 4.36 -24.02 1.59
CA LEU A 187 5.22 -25.19 1.47
C LEU A 187 6.32 -25.23 2.55
N GLU A 188 6.96 -24.10 2.86
CA GLU A 188 7.95 -24.00 3.95
C GLU A 188 7.38 -24.39 5.31
N HIS A 189 6.10 -24.18 5.53
CA HIS A 189 5.41 -24.51 6.78
C HIS A 189 4.60 -25.79 6.76
N GLY A 190 4.76 -26.61 5.71
CA GLY A 190 4.22 -27.97 5.62
C GLY A 190 2.76 -28.08 5.17
N PHE A 191 2.28 -27.07 4.40
CA PHE A 191 0.94 -27.05 3.83
C PHE A 191 0.88 -27.32 2.32
#